data_ec54e3f19352e438b1f2d57ea2241b93
#
_entry.id   ec54e3f19352e438b1f2d57ea2241b93
#
_cell.length_a   1.000
_cell.length_b   1.000
_cell.length_c   1.000
_cell.angle_alpha   90.00
_cell.angle_beta   90.00
_cell.angle_gamma   90.00
#
_symmetry.space_group_name_H-M   'P 1'
#
loop_
_entity.id
_entity.type
_entity.pdbx_description
1 polymer ?
#
loop_
_entity_poly.entity_id
_entity_poly.type
_entity_poly.pdbx_seq_one_letter_code
_entity_poly.pdbx_strand_id
1 'polypeptide(L)'
;MSENSSTSPPGSHLPRLDHVGILVRDLDSAVAHWSGRFQVEVARTVEAPAMSISAAFLNVSGAEVELYTLHDTDALDAALEGAPAKLDHIALRLHHADGPELAGCAIRGPGRADPIAAPIRMGDATHVWTEPPGIDVLLQLIRPGG
;
A
#
# COMPACT_ATOMS: atom_id res chain seq x y z
N MET A 1 -2.92 -33.64 5.92
CA MET A 1 -2.78 -33.08 6.24
C MET A 1 -3.18 -32.08 6.67
N SER A 2 -3.50 -31.88 6.95
CA SER A 2 -3.76 -30.86 7.06
C SER A 2 -3.54 -30.18 7.89
N GLU A 3 -3.15 -29.88 8.23
CA GLU A 3 -2.94 -29.30 8.92
C GLU A 3 -2.67 -28.43 9.23
N ASN A 4 -2.51 -28.13 9.52
CA ASN A 4 -2.08 -27.17 10.02
C ASN A 4 -2.68 -26.02 10.08
N SER A 5 -3.29 -25.94 9.60
CA SER A 5 -3.90 -24.71 9.38
C SER A 5 -4.63 -24.16 10.54
N SER A 6 -5.23 -24.94 11.33
CA SER A 6 -5.96 -24.43 12.46
C SER A 6 -5.04 -23.99 13.57
N THR A 7 -3.83 -24.51 13.57
CA THR A 7 -2.85 -24.13 14.57
C THR A 7 -1.99 -23.03 14.01
N SER A 8 -1.89 -21.93 14.71
CA SER A 8 -0.99 -20.86 14.30
C SER A 8 0.43 -21.37 14.38
N PRO A 9 1.20 -21.29 13.29
CA PRO A 9 2.59 -21.70 13.35
C PRO A 9 3.38 -20.76 14.24
N PRO A 10 4.55 -21.19 14.71
CA PRO A 10 5.45 -20.27 15.37
C PRO A 10 5.71 -19.08 14.44
N GLY A 11 5.60 -17.90 14.96
CA GLY A 11 5.76 -16.71 14.15
C GLY A 11 4.48 -16.22 13.52
N SER A 12 3.31 -16.70 13.99
CA SER A 12 2.03 -16.22 13.48
C SER A 12 1.85 -14.73 13.70
N HIS A 13 2.67 -14.12 14.53
CA HIS A 13 2.69 -12.68 14.75
C HIS A 13 3.45 -11.93 13.67
N LEU A 14 4.00 -12.63 12.69
CA LEU A 14 4.71 -11.98 11.60
C LEU A 14 3.76 -11.09 10.79
N PRO A 15 4.27 -10.01 10.24
CA PRO A 15 3.47 -9.17 9.37
C PRO A 15 2.98 -9.95 8.15
N ARG A 16 1.79 -9.59 7.68
CA ARG A 16 1.27 -10.14 6.43
C ARG A 16 1.37 -9.12 5.34
N LEU A 17 1.69 -9.58 4.13
CA LEU A 17 1.62 -8.72 2.97
C LEU A 17 0.15 -8.40 2.70
N ASP A 18 -0.21 -7.12 2.81
CA ASP A 18 -1.57 -6.68 2.56
C ASP A 18 -1.76 -6.33 1.09
N HIS A 19 -0.88 -5.49 0.57
CA HIS A 19 -0.93 -5.14 -0.85
C HIS A 19 0.40 -4.56 -1.29
N VAL A 20 0.53 -4.48 -2.62
CA VAL A 20 1.63 -3.79 -3.29
C VAL A 20 1.02 -2.60 -4.01
N GLY A 21 1.60 -1.43 -3.83
CA GLY A 21 1.10 -0.20 -4.43
C GLY A 21 1.91 0.22 -5.63
N ILE A 22 1.24 0.44 -6.75
CA ILE A 22 1.87 0.88 -8.00
C ILE A 22 1.24 2.20 -8.40
N LEU A 23 2.07 3.22 -8.48
CA LEU A 23 1.64 4.52 -8.97
C LEU A 23 1.58 4.47 -10.48
N VAL A 24 0.46 4.87 -11.05
CA VAL A 24 0.26 4.82 -12.50
C VAL A 24 -0.17 6.19 -13.00
N ARG A 25 0.18 6.47 -14.25
CA ARG A 25 -0.16 7.75 -14.86
C ARG A 25 -1.65 7.79 -15.23
N ASP A 26 -2.18 6.69 -15.74
CA ASP A 26 -3.56 6.62 -16.19
C ASP A 26 -4.20 5.40 -15.53
N LEU A 27 -5.04 5.67 -14.55
CA LEU A 27 -5.60 4.58 -13.74
C LEU A 27 -6.51 3.67 -14.56
N ASP A 28 -7.38 4.24 -15.40
CA ASP A 28 -8.30 3.43 -16.18
C ASP A 28 -7.54 2.52 -17.15
N SER A 29 -6.52 3.06 -17.80
CA SER A 29 -5.70 2.30 -18.72
C SER A 29 -4.96 1.19 -18.00
N ALA A 30 -4.41 1.48 -16.82
CA ALA A 30 -3.67 0.48 -16.04
C ALA A 30 -4.60 -0.65 -15.59
N VAL A 31 -5.80 -0.32 -15.13
CA VAL A 31 -6.78 -1.33 -14.72
C VAL A 31 -7.13 -2.22 -15.90
N ALA A 32 -7.36 -1.63 -17.07
CA ALA A 32 -7.70 -2.40 -18.28
C ALA A 32 -6.56 -3.34 -18.67
N HIS A 33 -5.31 -2.88 -18.58
CA HIS A 33 -4.16 -3.71 -18.87
C HIS A 33 -4.07 -4.92 -17.94
N TRP A 34 -4.18 -4.68 -16.64
CA TRP A 34 -4.09 -5.75 -15.67
C TRP A 34 -5.24 -6.74 -15.82
N SER A 35 -6.45 -6.24 -15.93
CA SER A 35 -7.63 -7.10 -16.05
C SER A 35 -7.57 -7.93 -17.32
N GLY A 36 -7.20 -7.33 -18.45
CA GLY A 36 -7.16 -8.02 -19.72
C GLY A 36 -6.01 -9.02 -19.82
N ARG A 37 -4.84 -8.66 -19.29
CA ARG A 37 -3.66 -9.51 -19.42
C ARG A 37 -3.63 -10.64 -18.42
N PHE A 38 -4.03 -10.37 -17.18
CA PHE A 38 -3.92 -11.35 -16.10
C PHE A 38 -5.26 -11.87 -15.63
N GLN A 39 -6.35 -11.34 -16.20
CA GLN A 39 -7.71 -11.77 -15.87
C GLN A 39 -8.01 -11.62 -14.37
N VAL A 40 -7.46 -10.57 -13.78
CA VAL A 40 -7.75 -10.23 -12.40
C VAL A 40 -8.92 -9.25 -12.37
N GLU A 41 -9.67 -9.29 -11.28
CA GLU A 41 -10.85 -8.44 -11.13
C GLU A 41 -10.57 -7.33 -10.15
N VAL A 42 -11.25 -6.21 -10.37
CA VAL A 42 -11.22 -5.11 -9.42
C VAL A 42 -12.06 -5.51 -8.21
N ALA A 43 -11.40 -5.62 -7.05
CA ALA A 43 -12.11 -5.93 -5.81
C ALA A 43 -12.88 -4.71 -5.30
N ARG A 44 -12.27 -3.53 -5.42
CA ARG A 44 -12.91 -2.29 -4.99
C ARG A 44 -12.14 -1.11 -5.56
N THR A 45 -12.80 0.04 -5.60
CA THR A 45 -12.17 1.31 -5.94
C THR A 45 -12.26 2.23 -4.75
N VAL A 46 -11.31 3.14 -4.66
CA VAL A 46 -11.24 4.09 -3.55
C VAL A 46 -10.99 5.48 -4.12
N GLU A 47 -11.81 6.43 -3.70
CA GLU A 47 -11.55 7.84 -3.94
C GLU A 47 -11.22 8.45 -2.59
N ALA A 48 -10.05 9.01 -2.47
CA ALA A 48 -9.61 9.60 -1.22
C ALA A 48 -9.26 11.07 -1.46
N PRO A 49 -10.28 11.94 -1.49
CA PRO A 49 -10.03 13.36 -1.82
C PRO A 49 -9.08 14.02 -0.83
N ALA A 50 -9.13 13.62 0.43
CA ALA A 50 -8.24 14.19 1.44
C ALA A 50 -6.77 13.90 1.16
N MET A 51 -6.49 12.81 0.44
CA MET A 51 -5.14 12.45 0.03
C MET A 51 -4.89 12.74 -1.44
N SER A 52 -5.89 13.25 -2.15
CA SER A 52 -5.81 13.57 -3.58
C SER A 52 -5.41 12.37 -4.42
N ILE A 53 -5.96 11.19 -4.11
CA ILE A 53 -5.68 9.98 -4.88
C ILE A 53 -6.95 9.27 -5.27
N SER A 54 -6.85 8.53 -6.38
CA SER A 54 -7.84 7.55 -6.81
C SER A 54 -7.14 6.22 -6.93
N ALA A 55 -7.77 5.14 -6.50
CA ALA A 55 -7.14 3.83 -6.49
C ALA A 55 -8.11 2.74 -6.87
N ALA A 56 -7.57 1.66 -7.43
CA ALA A 56 -8.29 0.43 -7.69
C ALA A 56 -7.49 -0.71 -7.11
N PHE A 57 -8.14 -1.57 -6.33
CA PHE A 57 -7.49 -2.73 -5.74
C PHE A 57 -7.89 -3.96 -6.54
N LEU A 58 -6.89 -4.67 -7.03
CA LEU A 58 -7.07 -5.85 -7.86
C LEU A 58 -6.89 -7.10 -7.02
N ASN A 59 -7.75 -8.06 -7.29
CA ASN A 59 -7.80 -9.31 -6.52
C ASN A 59 -6.72 -10.25 -7.02
N VAL A 60 -5.68 -10.44 -6.23
CA VAL A 60 -4.61 -11.36 -6.52
C VAL A 60 -4.52 -12.34 -5.35
N SER A 61 -4.30 -13.61 -5.66
CA SER A 61 -4.27 -14.61 -4.59
C SER A 61 -3.21 -14.27 -3.54
N GLY A 62 -3.62 -14.21 -2.29
CA GLY A 62 -2.73 -13.99 -1.17
C GLY A 62 -2.51 -12.53 -0.78
N ALA A 63 -2.80 -11.60 -1.69
CA ALA A 63 -2.62 -10.18 -1.43
C ALA A 63 -3.43 -9.41 -2.46
N GLU A 64 -3.33 -8.07 -2.42
CA GLU A 64 -3.95 -7.24 -3.45
C GLU A 64 -2.88 -6.43 -4.16
N VAL A 65 -3.17 -6.02 -5.38
CA VAL A 65 -2.37 -5.02 -6.08
C VAL A 65 -3.19 -3.76 -6.13
N GLU A 66 -2.64 -2.69 -5.59
CA GLU A 66 -3.26 -1.38 -5.65
C GLU A 66 -2.66 -0.60 -6.80
N LEU A 67 -3.49 -0.22 -7.75
CA LEU A 67 -3.10 0.74 -8.78
C LEU A 67 -3.69 2.08 -8.36
N TYR A 68 -2.85 3.11 -8.32
CA TYR A 68 -3.36 4.40 -7.88
C TYR A 68 -2.69 5.53 -8.63
N THR A 69 -3.37 6.67 -8.64
CA THR A 69 -2.85 7.85 -9.30
C THR A 69 -3.10 9.06 -8.40
N LEU A 70 -2.32 10.10 -8.63
CA LEU A 70 -2.47 11.36 -7.90
C LEU A 70 -3.33 12.30 -8.73
N HIS A 71 -4.20 13.07 -8.06
CA HIS A 71 -5.01 14.07 -8.75
C HIS A 71 -4.19 15.27 -9.20
N ASP A 72 -3.12 15.57 -8.46
CA ASP A 72 -2.20 16.65 -8.80
C ASP A 72 -1.25 16.16 -9.90
N THR A 73 -1.42 16.66 -11.11
CA THR A 73 -0.64 16.18 -12.24
C THR A 73 0.83 16.54 -12.12
N ASP A 74 1.16 17.66 -11.51
CA ASP A 74 2.56 18.02 -11.34
C ASP A 74 3.25 17.09 -10.36
N ALA A 75 2.57 16.73 -9.26
CA ALA A 75 3.10 15.78 -8.31
C ALA A 75 3.23 14.40 -8.95
N LEU A 76 2.27 14.01 -9.77
CA LEU A 76 2.31 12.74 -10.49
C LEU A 76 3.50 12.67 -11.43
N ASP A 77 3.69 13.72 -12.22
CA ASP A 77 4.81 13.79 -13.16
C ASP A 77 6.15 13.72 -12.43
N ALA A 78 6.28 14.44 -11.32
CA ALA A 78 7.51 14.42 -10.55
C ALA A 78 7.78 13.03 -9.97
N ALA A 79 6.75 12.36 -9.49
CA ALA A 79 6.92 11.05 -8.88
C ALA A 79 7.27 9.98 -9.93
N LEU A 80 6.67 10.06 -11.10
CA LEU A 80 6.88 9.05 -12.14
C LEU A 80 8.15 9.28 -12.96
N GLU A 81 8.65 10.51 -13.01
CA GLU A 81 9.89 10.81 -13.74
C GLU A 81 9.85 10.32 -15.18
N GLY A 82 8.71 10.51 -15.84
CA GLY A 82 8.55 10.11 -17.22
C GLY A 82 8.10 8.68 -17.45
N ALA A 83 8.03 7.87 -16.41
CA ALA A 83 7.58 6.48 -16.55
C ALA A 83 6.05 6.42 -16.59
N PRO A 84 5.48 5.39 -17.22
CA PRO A 84 4.03 5.21 -17.18
C PRO A 84 3.56 4.65 -15.84
N ALA A 85 4.43 4.00 -15.08
CA ALA A 85 4.10 3.40 -13.81
C ALA A 85 5.35 3.20 -13.00
N LYS A 86 5.18 3.04 -11.69
CA LYS A 86 6.30 2.86 -10.79
C LYS A 86 5.83 2.12 -9.54
N LEU A 87 6.59 1.10 -9.14
CA LEU A 87 6.34 0.47 -7.85
C LEU A 87 6.58 1.51 -6.76
N ASP A 88 5.58 1.74 -5.94
CA ASP A 88 5.65 2.80 -4.96
C ASP A 88 5.83 2.29 -3.55
N HIS A 89 5.00 1.34 -3.13
CA HIS A 89 5.05 0.91 -1.74
C HIS A 89 4.62 -0.53 -1.60
N ILE A 90 5.01 -1.08 -0.45
CA ILE A 90 4.57 -2.39 0.01
C ILE A 90 3.85 -2.15 1.33
N ALA A 91 2.68 -2.74 1.49
CA ALA A 91 1.91 -2.58 2.72
C ALA A 91 1.91 -3.88 3.50
N LEU A 92 2.29 -3.78 4.76
CA LEU A 92 2.29 -4.91 5.67
C LEU A 92 1.25 -4.68 6.76
N ARG A 93 0.46 -5.70 7.02
CA ARG A 93 -0.53 -5.65 8.10
C ARG A 93 0.10 -6.27 9.34
N LEU A 94 0.13 -5.48 10.40
CA LEU A 94 0.74 -5.88 11.66
C LEU A 94 -0.31 -6.42 12.60
N HIS A 95 0.13 -7.26 13.54
CA HIS A 95 -0.77 -7.82 14.53
C HIS A 95 -0.92 -6.93 15.75
N HIS A 96 0.01 -6.00 15.95
CA HIS A 96 0.04 -5.18 17.15
C HIS A 96 -0.18 -3.72 16.81
N ALA A 97 -0.84 -3.01 17.70
CA ALA A 97 -1.11 -1.60 17.52
C ALA A 97 0.15 -0.76 17.69
N ASP A 98 1.15 -1.28 18.38
CA ASP A 98 2.40 -0.57 18.58
C ASP A 98 3.57 -1.54 18.42
N GLY A 99 4.77 -1.01 18.36
CA GLY A 99 5.96 -1.83 18.22
C GLY A 99 7.13 -1.00 17.77
N PRO A 100 8.30 -1.62 17.66
CA PRO A 100 9.53 -0.90 17.32
C PRO A 100 9.74 -0.71 15.84
N GLU A 101 8.79 -1.08 15.00
CA GLU A 101 8.99 -1.09 13.55
C GLU A 101 9.35 0.27 12.98
N LEU A 102 8.91 1.34 13.67
CA LEU A 102 9.17 2.70 13.20
C LEU A 102 10.50 3.27 13.69
N ALA A 103 11.21 2.53 14.54
CA ALA A 103 12.45 3.05 15.09
C ALA A 103 13.47 3.29 13.97
N GLY A 104 14.00 4.51 13.90
CA GLY A 104 14.96 4.87 12.88
C GLY A 104 14.39 5.08 11.50
N CYS A 105 13.08 5.04 11.34
CA CYS A 105 12.46 5.23 10.03
C CYS A 105 11.94 6.65 9.91
N ALA A 106 12.07 7.22 8.71
CA ALA A 106 11.43 8.49 8.39
C ALA A 106 9.96 8.23 8.10
N ILE A 107 9.09 9.09 8.61
CA ILE A 107 7.66 8.97 8.37
C ILE A 107 7.28 9.88 7.22
N ARG A 108 6.59 9.32 6.25
CA ARG A 108 6.18 10.04 5.05
C ARG A 108 4.67 10.03 4.91
N GLY A 109 4.17 10.87 4.03
CA GLY A 109 2.78 10.80 3.61
C GLY A 109 2.61 9.79 2.49
N PRO A 110 1.37 9.53 2.09
CA PRO A 110 1.11 8.64 0.96
C PRO A 110 1.79 9.16 -0.30
N GLY A 111 2.31 8.24 -1.12
CA GLY A 111 2.97 8.62 -2.36
C GLY A 111 4.26 9.39 -2.16
N ARG A 112 4.90 9.22 -1.01
CA ARG A 112 6.13 9.92 -0.64
C ARG A 112 5.95 11.43 -0.57
N ALA A 113 4.74 11.86 -0.21
CA ALA A 113 4.47 13.27 0.03
C ALA A 113 5.26 13.77 1.23
N ASP A 114 5.10 15.06 1.53
CA ASP A 114 5.79 15.65 2.67
C ASP A 114 5.55 14.80 3.92
N PRO A 115 6.52 14.77 4.85
CA PRO A 115 6.34 14.03 6.09
C PRO A 115 5.10 14.51 6.84
N ILE A 116 4.44 13.58 7.46
CA ILE A 116 3.27 13.89 8.29
C ILE A 116 3.61 13.62 9.74
N ALA A 117 2.96 14.36 10.63
CA ALA A 117 3.29 14.30 12.04
C ALA A 117 2.70 13.07 12.72
N ALA A 118 1.65 12.50 12.17
CA ALA A 118 0.93 11.42 12.84
C ALA A 118 0.41 10.42 11.83
N PRO A 119 0.18 9.18 12.25
CA PRO A 119 -0.45 8.18 11.40
C PRO A 119 -1.84 8.60 10.97
N ILE A 120 -2.28 8.08 9.84
CA ILE A 120 -3.61 8.34 9.31
C ILE A 120 -4.52 7.18 9.68
N ARG A 121 -5.65 7.52 10.30
CA ARG A 121 -6.64 6.50 10.64
C ARG A 121 -7.60 6.35 9.46
N MET A 122 -7.80 5.10 9.03
CA MET A 122 -8.75 4.78 7.98
C MET A 122 -9.55 3.57 8.44
N GLY A 123 -10.86 3.79 8.64
CA GLY A 123 -11.70 2.74 9.19
C GLY A 123 -11.28 2.43 10.62
N ASP A 124 -11.04 1.17 10.89
CA ASP A 124 -10.61 0.70 12.20
C ASP A 124 -9.11 0.41 12.24
N ALA A 125 -8.36 0.91 11.28
CA ALA A 125 -6.93 0.68 11.21
C ALA A 125 -6.17 2.00 11.15
N THR A 126 -4.93 1.97 11.60
CA THR A 126 -4.03 3.10 11.54
C THR A 126 -2.94 2.82 10.52
N HIS A 127 -2.69 3.76 9.62
CA HIS A 127 -1.75 3.61 8.53
C HIS A 127 -0.57 4.56 8.70
N VAL A 128 0.64 4.03 8.53
CA VAL A 128 1.86 4.80 8.61
C VAL A 128 2.71 4.47 7.39
N TRP A 129 3.21 5.49 6.70
CA TRP A 129 4.14 5.32 5.58
C TRP A 129 5.53 5.68 6.07
N THR A 130 6.49 4.78 5.85
CA THR A 130 7.86 4.97 6.34
C THR A 130 8.86 4.66 5.24
N GLU A 131 10.06 5.22 5.39
CA GLU A 131 11.20 4.86 4.55
C GLU A 131 12.23 4.21 5.44
N PRO A 132 12.25 2.88 5.53
CA PRO A 132 13.24 2.20 6.37
C PRO A 132 14.65 2.39 5.81
N PRO A 133 15.64 2.51 6.67
CA PRO A 133 17.03 2.62 6.20
C PRO A 133 17.42 1.38 5.39
N GLY A 134 18.07 1.61 4.25
CA GLY A 134 18.57 0.52 3.43
C GLY A 134 17.54 -0.16 2.56
N ILE A 135 16.30 0.29 2.58
CA ILE A 135 15.23 -0.26 1.74
C ILE A 135 14.72 0.86 0.85
N ASP A 136 14.78 0.64 -0.45
CA ASP A 136 14.44 1.67 -1.42
C ASP A 136 12.99 1.55 -1.88
N VAL A 137 12.11 1.30 -0.93
CA VAL A 137 10.67 1.21 -1.18
C VAL A 137 9.96 1.82 0.01
N LEU A 138 8.92 2.59 -0.28
CA LEU A 138 8.07 3.12 0.77
C LEU A 138 7.34 1.96 1.43
N LEU A 139 7.37 1.91 2.73
CA LEU A 139 6.73 0.84 3.49
C LEU A 139 5.52 1.40 4.23
N GLN A 140 4.35 0.86 3.92
CA GLN A 140 3.13 1.20 4.61
C GLN A 140 2.85 0.15 5.68
N LEU A 141 2.68 0.59 6.90
CA LEU A 141 2.35 -0.29 8.01
C LEU A 141 0.90 -0.06 8.39
N ILE A 142 0.12 -1.13 8.42
CA ILE A 142 -1.29 -1.09 8.76
C ILE A 142 -1.44 -1.76 10.11
N ARG A 143 -1.83 -0.98 11.12
CA ARG A 143 -1.94 -1.47 12.49
C ARG A 143 -3.40 -1.60 12.87
N PRO A 144 -3.74 -2.59 13.72
CA PRO A 144 -5.10 -2.69 14.21
C PRO A 144 -5.47 -1.43 14.98
N GLY A 145 -6.72 -1.03 14.87
CA GLY A 145 -7.26 0.07 15.62
C GLY A 145 -7.30 -0.30 17.09
N GLY A 146 -6.72 0.53 17.91
CA GLY A 146 -6.58 0.15 19.27
C GLY A 146 -7.41 0.84 20.26
#